data_e492e9e8712c4a343a85a65fe0da9dac
#
_entry.id   e492e9e8712c4a343a85a65fe0da9dac
#
_cell.length_a   1.000
_cell.length_b   1.000
_cell.length_c   1.000
_cell.angle_alpha   90.00
_cell.angle_beta   90.00
_cell.angle_gamma   90.00
#
_symmetry.space_group_name_H-M   'P 1'
#
loop_
_entity.id
_entity.type
_entity.pdbx_description
1 polymer ?
#
loop_
_entity_poly.entity_id
_entity_poly.type
_entity_poly.pdbx_seq_one_letter_code
_entity_poly.pdbx_strand_id
1 'polypeptide(L)'
;PALGFSVTSGMPLDYFPVLLGVGILMGLCGVLFCRMIFAFKRFFEWMKCSRFLKLVITFVTVAVIGFDSQLLLGGGNDLVGQLAFQSHGVLLLGGIVLGKILLTTFCYGSGAQGGIFLPMLVIGASAGAFCESLLSSMGLIAPDFVPQFVLCAMGGMLAAAMRTPILAILLVLEMTDSFSNIYAIGIVTIVAYLVAELLKEPPIYDSLLQAMTGQSNLENVQTFFQTKVPVVASYVDTQLQDLNLPEGTLIVSIRRNGTYIVPLNDVKLQ
;
A
#
# COMPACT_ATOMS: atom_id res chain seq x y z
N PRO A 1 12.59 -14.25 11.81
CA PRO A 1 11.87 -13.57 10.71
C PRO A 1 10.35 -13.68 10.89
N ALA A 2 9.64 -12.58 10.66
CA ALA A 2 8.18 -12.51 10.88
C ALA A 2 7.38 -13.41 9.91
N LEU A 3 7.94 -13.67 8.72
CA LEU A 3 7.33 -14.55 7.70
C LEU A 3 7.80 -16.01 7.78
N GLY A 4 8.56 -16.37 8.82
CA GLY A 4 9.00 -17.75 9.06
C GLY A 4 10.10 -18.28 8.13
N PHE A 5 10.68 -17.46 7.24
CA PHE A 5 11.79 -17.85 6.37
C PHE A 5 12.82 -16.73 6.22
N SER A 6 14.05 -17.11 5.91
CA SER A 6 15.17 -16.22 5.59
C SER A 6 15.91 -16.71 4.36
N VAL A 7 16.48 -15.79 3.59
CA VAL A 7 17.24 -16.09 2.38
C VAL A 7 18.65 -15.55 2.53
N THR A 8 19.60 -16.43 2.75
CA THR A 8 21.01 -16.08 2.99
C THR A 8 21.82 -15.97 1.69
N SER A 9 21.39 -16.66 0.63
CA SER A 9 22.04 -16.60 -0.68
C SER A 9 21.64 -15.33 -1.42
N GLY A 10 22.65 -14.54 -1.82
CA GLY A 10 22.44 -13.34 -2.65
C GLY A 10 22.17 -13.69 -4.11
N MET A 11 21.41 -12.82 -4.79
CA MET A 11 21.17 -12.96 -6.23
C MET A 11 22.40 -12.47 -7.02
N PRO A 12 22.88 -13.21 -8.05
CA PRO A 12 23.99 -12.77 -8.88
C PRO A 12 23.67 -11.49 -9.67
N LEU A 13 24.68 -10.63 -9.88
CA LEU A 13 24.49 -9.37 -10.62
C LEU A 13 24.15 -9.57 -12.10
N ASP A 14 24.45 -10.73 -12.64
CA ASP A 14 24.16 -11.08 -14.05
C ASP A 14 22.64 -11.06 -14.35
N TYR A 15 21.79 -11.23 -13.32
CA TYR A 15 20.33 -11.18 -13.44
C TYR A 15 19.74 -9.75 -13.37
N PHE A 16 20.58 -8.71 -13.41
CA PHE A 16 20.12 -7.32 -13.38
C PHE A 16 19.04 -6.99 -14.43
N PRO A 17 19.14 -7.38 -15.71
CA PRO A 17 18.09 -7.13 -16.71
C PRO A 17 16.76 -7.80 -16.36
N VAL A 18 16.83 -9.00 -15.78
CA VAL A 18 15.65 -9.74 -15.33
C VAL A 18 14.95 -9.01 -14.17
N LEU A 19 15.74 -8.49 -13.22
CA LEU A 19 15.20 -7.71 -12.10
C LEU A 19 14.48 -6.44 -12.56
N LEU A 20 14.98 -5.76 -13.59
CA LEU A 20 14.27 -4.62 -14.20
C LEU A 20 12.92 -5.06 -14.77
N GLY A 21 12.86 -6.19 -15.48
CA GLY A 21 11.61 -6.75 -15.99
C GLY A 21 10.61 -7.09 -14.89
N VAL A 22 11.08 -7.72 -13.82
CA VAL A 22 10.25 -8.02 -12.63
C VAL A 22 9.74 -6.72 -11.98
N GLY A 23 10.59 -5.69 -11.87
CA GLY A 23 10.21 -4.39 -11.35
C GLY A 23 9.08 -3.74 -12.16
N ILE A 24 9.16 -3.80 -13.49
CA ILE A 24 8.10 -3.29 -14.37
C ILE A 24 6.79 -4.06 -14.14
N LEU A 25 6.86 -5.39 -14.08
CA LEU A 25 5.67 -6.22 -13.84
C LEU A 25 5.04 -5.93 -12.47
N MET A 26 5.86 -5.77 -11.43
CA MET A 26 5.36 -5.42 -10.09
C MET A 26 4.74 -4.03 -10.06
N GLY A 27 5.31 -3.07 -10.77
CA GLY A 27 4.73 -1.74 -10.94
C GLY A 27 3.34 -1.79 -11.58
N LEU A 28 3.19 -2.53 -12.67
CA LEU A 28 1.90 -2.74 -13.35
C LEU A 28 0.90 -3.48 -12.46
N CYS A 29 1.36 -4.52 -11.75
CA CYS A 29 0.54 -5.29 -10.81
C CYS A 29 0.01 -4.42 -9.66
N GLY A 30 0.86 -3.55 -9.08
CA GLY A 30 0.47 -2.61 -8.03
C GLY A 30 -0.57 -1.60 -8.50
N VAL A 31 -0.37 -1.01 -9.68
CA VAL A 31 -1.34 -0.10 -10.31
C VAL A 31 -2.67 -0.81 -10.59
N LEU A 32 -2.62 -2.03 -11.14
CA LEU A 32 -3.82 -2.84 -11.37
C LEU A 32 -4.58 -3.08 -10.06
N PHE A 33 -3.88 -3.47 -9.00
CA PHE A 33 -4.46 -3.70 -7.69
C PHE A 33 -5.16 -2.44 -7.15
N CYS A 34 -4.50 -1.29 -7.19
CA CYS A 34 -5.08 -0.01 -6.74
C CYS A 34 -6.36 0.33 -7.53
N ARG A 35 -6.32 0.25 -8.86
CA ARG A 35 -7.48 0.53 -9.72
C ARG A 35 -8.63 -0.43 -9.46
N MET A 36 -8.34 -1.70 -9.24
CA MET A 36 -9.37 -2.71 -8.99
C MET A 36 -10.08 -2.49 -7.65
N ILE A 37 -9.40 -2.04 -6.60
CA ILE A 37 -10.05 -1.66 -5.33
C ILE A 37 -11.13 -0.61 -5.56
N PHE A 38 -10.80 0.46 -6.30
CA PHE A 38 -11.77 1.53 -6.58
C PHE A 38 -12.84 1.11 -7.60
N ALA A 39 -12.50 0.23 -8.54
CA ALA A 39 -13.48 -0.34 -9.46
C ALA A 39 -14.54 -1.17 -8.72
N PHE A 40 -14.12 -2.06 -7.82
CA PHE A 40 -15.07 -2.83 -6.99
C PHE A 40 -15.83 -1.96 -6.00
N LYS A 41 -15.21 -0.93 -5.41
CA LYS A 41 -15.92 0.04 -4.57
C LYS A 41 -17.07 0.70 -5.36
N ARG A 42 -16.78 1.18 -6.58
CA ARG A 42 -17.79 1.77 -7.47
C ARG A 42 -18.86 0.76 -7.88
N PHE A 43 -18.49 -0.49 -8.14
CA PHE A 43 -19.43 -1.57 -8.43
C PHE A 43 -20.40 -1.81 -7.28
N PHE A 44 -19.92 -1.90 -6.05
CA PHE A 44 -20.77 -2.07 -4.88
C PHE A 44 -21.62 -0.83 -4.58
N GLU A 45 -21.15 0.38 -4.89
CA GLU A 45 -21.97 1.61 -4.80
C GLU A 45 -23.10 1.59 -5.82
N TRP A 46 -22.84 1.14 -7.05
CA TRP A 46 -23.84 1.02 -8.11
C TRP A 46 -24.95 0.02 -7.76
N MET A 47 -24.65 -1.06 -7.05
CA MET A 47 -25.65 -2.06 -6.63
C MET A 47 -26.77 -1.51 -5.74
N LYS A 48 -26.64 -0.30 -5.17
CA LYS A 48 -27.65 0.36 -4.31
C LYS A 48 -28.27 -0.53 -3.20
N CYS A 49 -27.58 -1.60 -2.81
CA CYS A 49 -27.99 -2.52 -1.76
C CYS A 49 -27.62 -2.00 -0.37
N SER A 50 -28.32 -2.50 0.67
CA SER A 50 -27.93 -2.21 2.06
C SER A 50 -26.51 -2.69 2.36
N ARG A 51 -25.83 -2.02 3.29
CA ARG A 51 -24.47 -2.40 3.72
C ARG A 51 -24.40 -3.86 4.17
N PHE A 52 -25.42 -4.32 4.89
CA PHE A 52 -25.52 -5.71 5.35
C PHE A 52 -25.53 -6.70 4.18
N LEU A 53 -26.33 -6.45 3.14
CA LEU A 53 -26.43 -7.34 1.99
C LEU A 53 -25.10 -7.40 1.20
N LYS A 54 -24.39 -6.29 1.06
CA LYS A 54 -23.04 -6.26 0.43
C LYS A 54 -22.07 -7.16 1.18
N LEU A 55 -22.05 -7.09 2.51
CA LEU A 55 -21.21 -7.96 3.35
C LEU A 55 -21.61 -9.43 3.22
N VAL A 56 -22.91 -9.75 3.24
CA VAL A 56 -23.38 -11.15 3.07
C VAL A 56 -22.93 -11.70 1.73
N ILE A 57 -23.11 -10.96 0.63
CA ILE A 57 -22.64 -11.38 -0.71
C ILE A 57 -21.12 -11.66 -0.68
N THR A 58 -20.35 -10.77 -0.06
CA THR A 58 -18.90 -10.94 0.04
C THR A 58 -18.53 -12.20 0.83
N PHE A 59 -19.10 -12.41 2.00
CA PHE A 59 -18.81 -13.60 2.82
C PHE A 59 -19.24 -14.89 2.15
N VAL A 60 -20.39 -14.92 1.48
CA VAL A 60 -20.83 -16.09 0.72
C VAL A 60 -19.87 -16.37 -0.44
N THR A 61 -19.44 -15.35 -1.19
CA THR A 61 -18.47 -15.51 -2.27
C THR A 61 -17.14 -16.07 -1.75
N VAL A 62 -16.63 -15.53 -0.64
CA VAL A 62 -15.40 -16.01 0.00
C VAL A 62 -15.56 -17.45 0.49
N ALA A 63 -16.71 -17.81 1.08
CA ALA A 63 -16.99 -19.17 1.54
C ALA A 63 -17.01 -20.17 0.36
N VAL A 64 -17.68 -19.83 -0.74
CA VAL A 64 -17.73 -20.68 -1.94
C VAL A 64 -16.34 -20.91 -2.52
N ILE A 65 -15.55 -19.83 -2.69
CA ILE A 65 -14.16 -19.92 -3.19
C ILE A 65 -13.29 -20.72 -2.22
N GLY A 66 -13.52 -20.58 -0.91
CA GLY A 66 -12.77 -21.28 0.12
C GLY A 66 -12.99 -22.79 0.16
N PHE A 67 -14.13 -23.26 -0.31
CA PHE A 67 -14.40 -24.69 -0.47
C PHE A 67 -13.51 -25.34 -1.54
N ASP A 68 -13.24 -24.60 -2.62
CA ASP A 68 -12.43 -25.09 -3.73
C ASP A 68 -10.95 -24.80 -3.53
N SER A 69 -10.60 -23.62 -3.01
CA SER A 69 -9.23 -23.11 -2.95
C SER A 69 -8.91 -22.44 -1.61
N GLN A 70 -8.45 -23.23 -0.64
CA GLN A 70 -8.01 -22.69 0.67
C GLN A 70 -6.80 -21.72 0.54
N LEU A 71 -5.96 -21.89 -0.48
CA LEU A 71 -4.80 -21.03 -0.75
C LEU A 71 -5.17 -19.54 -1.01
N LEU A 72 -6.39 -19.28 -1.50
CA LEU A 72 -6.88 -17.93 -1.75
C LEU A 72 -7.42 -17.25 -0.51
N LEU A 73 -7.71 -17.97 0.57
CA LEU A 73 -8.28 -17.44 1.79
C LEU A 73 -7.24 -16.76 2.71
N GLY A 74 -7.75 -15.94 3.63
CA GLY A 74 -6.99 -15.31 4.70
C GLY A 74 -5.91 -14.35 4.26
N GLY A 75 -5.09 -13.93 5.21
CA GLY A 75 -3.97 -13.02 5.00
C GLY A 75 -2.82 -13.63 4.19
N GLY A 76 -2.68 -14.96 4.15
CA GLY A 76 -1.72 -15.70 3.32
C GLY A 76 -0.29 -15.74 3.85
N ASN A 77 -0.04 -15.53 5.15
CA ASN A 77 1.31 -15.65 5.72
C ASN A 77 1.95 -17.00 5.43
N ASP A 78 1.20 -18.08 5.67
CA ASP A 78 1.69 -19.45 5.43
C ASP A 78 1.94 -19.71 3.94
N LEU A 79 1.17 -19.06 3.07
CA LEU A 79 1.34 -19.13 1.63
C LEU A 79 2.68 -18.55 1.18
N VAL A 80 3.13 -17.44 1.77
CA VAL A 80 4.43 -16.83 1.40
C VAL A 80 5.57 -17.81 1.65
N GLY A 81 5.59 -18.46 2.81
CA GLY A 81 6.59 -19.49 3.13
C GLY A 81 6.53 -20.70 2.19
N GLN A 82 5.32 -21.16 1.84
CA GLN A 82 5.15 -22.26 0.88
C GLN A 82 5.64 -21.86 -0.51
N LEU A 83 5.28 -20.69 -0.99
CA LEU A 83 5.70 -20.17 -2.30
C LEU A 83 7.21 -19.98 -2.42
N ALA A 84 7.90 -19.67 -1.32
CA ALA A 84 9.33 -19.48 -1.32
C ALA A 84 10.13 -20.81 -1.47
N PHE A 85 9.58 -21.95 -1.00
CA PHE A 85 10.33 -23.20 -0.92
C PHE A 85 9.70 -24.37 -1.69
N GLN A 86 8.49 -24.23 -2.20
CA GLN A 86 7.83 -25.27 -2.98
C GLN A 86 7.69 -24.84 -4.43
N SER A 87 8.13 -25.70 -5.34
CA SER A 87 7.93 -25.48 -6.76
C SER A 87 6.44 -25.73 -7.13
N HIS A 88 5.84 -24.76 -7.73
CA HIS A 88 4.46 -24.83 -8.21
C HIS A 88 4.44 -24.61 -9.74
N GLY A 89 3.48 -25.21 -10.41
CA GLY A 89 3.31 -24.99 -11.85
C GLY A 89 2.94 -23.55 -12.18
N VAL A 90 3.48 -23.04 -13.30
CA VAL A 90 3.28 -21.63 -13.76
C VAL A 90 1.79 -21.26 -13.80
N LEU A 91 0.93 -22.16 -14.31
CA LEU A 91 -0.50 -21.92 -14.43
C LEU A 91 -1.19 -21.75 -13.06
N LEU A 92 -0.80 -22.57 -12.09
CA LEU A 92 -1.31 -22.48 -10.72
C LEU A 92 -0.91 -21.15 -10.06
N LEU A 93 0.37 -20.77 -10.20
CA LEU A 93 0.89 -19.50 -9.65
C LEU A 93 0.17 -18.29 -10.26
N GLY A 94 -0.01 -18.28 -11.58
CA GLY A 94 -0.80 -17.24 -12.26
C GLY A 94 -2.24 -17.17 -11.75
N GLY A 95 -2.87 -18.32 -11.53
CA GLY A 95 -4.20 -18.42 -10.92
C GLY A 95 -4.26 -17.86 -9.50
N ILE A 96 -3.23 -18.13 -8.68
CA ILE A 96 -3.13 -17.59 -7.31
C ILE A 96 -2.98 -16.07 -7.34
N VAL A 97 -2.11 -15.52 -8.20
CA VAL A 97 -1.92 -14.06 -8.33
C VAL A 97 -3.23 -13.36 -8.69
N LEU A 98 -3.89 -13.81 -9.76
CA LEU A 98 -5.15 -13.23 -10.22
C LEU A 98 -6.26 -13.44 -9.19
N GLY A 99 -6.38 -14.62 -8.63
CA GLY A 99 -7.38 -14.94 -7.60
C GLY A 99 -7.22 -14.09 -6.35
N LYS A 100 -5.98 -13.91 -5.85
CA LYS A 100 -5.69 -13.05 -4.70
C LYS A 100 -6.00 -11.59 -4.99
N ILE A 101 -5.62 -11.06 -6.16
CA ILE A 101 -5.95 -9.68 -6.54
C ILE A 101 -7.47 -9.51 -6.57
N LEU A 102 -8.18 -10.37 -7.30
CA LEU A 102 -9.62 -10.30 -7.44
C LEU A 102 -10.35 -10.42 -6.10
N LEU A 103 -10.03 -11.43 -5.32
CA LEU A 103 -10.71 -11.68 -4.03
C LEU A 103 -10.43 -10.57 -3.03
N THR A 104 -9.20 -10.11 -2.90
CA THR A 104 -8.83 -9.03 -1.99
C THR A 104 -9.53 -7.73 -2.36
N THR A 105 -9.47 -7.34 -3.64
CA THR A 105 -10.07 -6.10 -4.12
C THR A 105 -11.60 -6.13 -4.06
N PHE A 106 -12.21 -7.28 -4.31
CA PHE A 106 -13.64 -7.51 -4.15
C PHE A 106 -14.08 -7.38 -2.68
N CYS A 107 -13.37 -8.06 -1.75
CA CYS A 107 -13.67 -7.97 -0.32
C CYS A 107 -13.54 -6.53 0.19
N TYR A 108 -12.46 -5.86 -0.17
CA TYR A 108 -12.21 -4.48 0.25
C TYR A 108 -13.25 -3.50 -0.34
N GLY A 109 -13.59 -3.67 -1.61
CA GLY A 109 -14.60 -2.86 -2.31
C GLY A 109 -16.00 -2.95 -1.71
N SER A 110 -16.35 -4.07 -1.07
CA SER A 110 -17.66 -4.26 -0.40
C SER A 110 -17.85 -3.38 0.85
N GLY A 111 -16.76 -2.76 1.35
CA GLY A 111 -16.76 -2.00 2.60
C GLY A 111 -16.48 -2.86 3.83
N ALA A 112 -16.07 -4.12 3.66
CA ALA A 112 -15.53 -4.93 4.74
C ALA A 112 -14.21 -4.29 5.22
N GLN A 113 -14.14 -4.00 6.52
CA GLN A 113 -12.93 -3.43 7.12
C GLN A 113 -11.87 -4.53 7.26
N GLY A 114 -10.68 -4.28 6.73
CA GLY A 114 -9.54 -5.19 6.81
C GLY A 114 -8.24 -4.49 6.43
N GLY A 115 -7.11 -5.07 6.82
CA GLY A 115 -5.80 -4.60 6.40
C GLY A 115 -5.52 -5.00 4.95
N ILE A 116 -4.98 -4.08 4.15
CA ILE A 116 -4.54 -4.35 2.77
C ILE A 116 -3.05 -4.66 2.67
N PHE A 117 -2.29 -4.37 3.72
CA PHE A 117 -0.83 -4.53 3.74
C PHE A 117 -0.40 -5.98 3.49
N LEU A 118 -0.91 -6.91 4.29
CA LEU A 118 -0.55 -8.32 4.19
C LEU A 118 -0.98 -8.96 2.85
N PRO A 119 -2.21 -8.74 2.36
CA PRO A 119 -2.59 -9.15 1.00
C PRO A 119 -1.68 -8.62 -0.10
N MET A 120 -1.19 -7.37 -0.02
CA MET A 120 -0.22 -6.84 -0.99
C MET A 120 1.10 -7.61 -0.98
N LEU A 121 1.62 -7.94 0.21
CA LEU A 121 2.82 -8.79 0.34
C LEU A 121 2.62 -10.15 -0.32
N VAL A 122 1.49 -10.80 -0.05
CA VAL A 122 1.17 -12.14 -0.59
C VAL A 122 0.99 -12.11 -2.10
N ILE A 123 0.34 -11.09 -2.65
CA ILE A 123 0.22 -10.88 -4.09
C ILE A 123 1.62 -10.71 -4.71
N GLY A 124 2.48 -9.88 -4.08
CA GLY A 124 3.86 -9.72 -4.49
C GLY A 124 4.63 -11.04 -4.48
N ALA A 125 4.55 -11.79 -3.36
CA ALA A 125 5.20 -13.09 -3.23
C ALA A 125 4.76 -14.09 -4.31
N SER A 126 3.44 -14.19 -4.54
CA SER A 126 2.87 -15.07 -5.57
C SER A 126 3.31 -14.67 -6.98
N ALA A 127 3.35 -13.36 -7.26
CA ALA A 127 3.81 -12.82 -8.53
C ALA A 127 5.31 -13.05 -8.73
N GLY A 128 6.13 -12.96 -7.67
CA GLY A 128 7.55 -13.27 -7.70
C GLY A 128 7.81 -14.75 -8.04
N ALA A 129 7.12 -15.66 -7.37
CA ALA A 129 7.18 -17.08 -7.67
C ALA A 129 6.70 -17.39 -9.09
N PHE A 130 5.64 -16.71 -9.56
CA PHE A 130 5.16 -16.83 -10.93
C PHE A 130 6.21 -16.37 -11.95
N CYS A 131 6.85 -15.21 -11.74
CA CYS A 131 7.88 -14.69 -12.62
C CYS A 131 9.08 -15.64 -12.71
N GLU A 132 9.54 -16.14 -11.55
CA GLU A 132 10.65 -17.11 -11.53
C GLU A 132 10.28 -18.38 -12.28
N SER A 133 9.15 -19.01 -11.97
CA SER A 133 8.72 -20.24 -12.62
C SER A 133 8.53 -20.08 -14.13
N LEU A 134 8.04 -18.92 -14.58
CA LEU A 134 7.91 -18.60 -16.02
C LEU A 134 9.29 -18.45 -16.68
N LEU A 135 10.19 -17.67 -16.09
CA LEU A 135 11.52 -17.41 -16.63
C LEU A 135 12.39 -18.67 -16.61
N SER A 136 12.28 -19.50 -15.59
CA SER A 136 12.95 -20.78 -15.48
C SER A 136 12.42 -21.77 -16.53
N SER A 137 11.12 -21.81 -16.78
CA SER A 137 10.52 -22.65 -17.85
C SER A 137 10.99 -22.23 -19.25
N MET A 138 11.34 -20.95 -19.44
CA MET A 138 11.93 -20.42 -20.68
C MET A 138 13.45 -20.62 -20.77
N GLY A 139 14.09 -21.17 -19.73
CA GLY A 139 15.54 -21.39 -19.69
C GLY A 139 16.36 -20.11 -19.51
N LEU A 140 15.74 -18.99 -19.08
CA LEU A 140 16.40 -17.69 -18.91
C LEU A 140 17.12 -17.56 -17.56
N ILE A 141 16.69 -18.33 -16.55
CA ILE A 141 17.26 -18.37 -15.21
C ILE A 141 17.35 -19.79 -14.69
N ALA A 142 18.24 -20.04 -13.72
CA ALA A 142 18.28 -21.31 -13.00
C ALA A 142 17.08 -21.42 -12.02
N PRO A 143 16.55 -22.63 -11.79
CA PRO A 143 15.31 -22.83 -10.98
C PRO A 143 15.50 -22.64 -9.47
N ASP A 144 16.67 -22.18 -9.01
CA ASP A 144 17.01 -22.10 -7.60
C ASP A 144 16.78 -20.72 -6.95
N PHE A 145 16.21 -19.76 -7.71
CA PHE A 145 16.07 -18.37 -7.27
C PHE A 145 14.64 -17.97 -6.82
N VAL A 146 13.73 -18.93 -6.62
CA VAL A 146 12.34 -18.64 -6.18
C VAL A 146 12.30 -17.75 -4.94
N PRO A 147 13.04 -18.03 -3.85
CA PRO A 147 12.98 -17.19 -2.65
C PRO A 147 13.40 -15.74 -2.91
N GLN A 148 14.44 -15.51 -3.74
CA GLN A 148 14.93 -14.17 -4.07
C GLN A 148 13.90 -13.39 -4.91
N PHE A 149 13.25 -14.04 -5.89
CA PHE A 149 12.18 -13.44 -6.68
C PHE A 149 10.96 -13.09 -5.83
N VAL A 150 10.58 -13.95 -4.89
CA VAL A 150 9.53 -13.69 -3.90
C VAL A 150 9.82 -12.41 -3.11
N LEU A 151 11.04 -12.29 -2.54
CA LEU A 151 11.46 -11.11 -1.79
C LEU A 151 11.41 -9.83 -2.63
N CYS A 152 12.01 -9.88 -3.82
CA CYS A 152 12.07 -8.73 -4.72
C CYS A 152 10.68 -8.26 -5.13
N ALA A 153 9.79 -9.20 -5.47
CA ALA A 153 8.43 -8.88 -5.89
C ALA A 153 7.55 -8.36 -4.74
N MET A 154 7.75 -8.85 -3.51
CA MET A 154 7.08 -8.29 -2.32
C MET A 154 7.42 -6.82 -2.14
N GLY A 155 8.71 -6.44 -2.21
CA GLY A 155 9.15 -5.06 -2.14
C GLY A 155 8.59 -4.20 -3.28
N GLY A 156 8.64 -4.72 -4.51
CA GLY A 156 8.11 -4.04 -5.69
C GLY A 156 6.60 -3.78 -5.60
N MET A 157 5.82 -4.77 -5.18
CA MET A 157 4.36 -4.63 -5.01
C MET A 157 4.00 -3.58 -3.96
N LEU A 158 4.68 -3.59 -2.81
CA LEU A 158 4.48 -2.59 -1.76
C LEU A 158 4.82 -1.18 -2.25
N ALA A 159 5.98 -1.00 -2.88
CA ALA A 159 6.40 0.31 -3.37
C ALA A 159 5.48 0.86 -4.45
N ALA A 160 4.99 0.02 -5.34
CA ALA A 160 4.05 0.42 -6.39
C ALA A 160 2.69 0.86 -5.84
N ALA A 161 2.18 0.18 -4.80
CA ALA A 161 0.87 0.49 -4.22
C ALA A 161 0.92 1.62 -3.20
N MET A 162 1.93 1.64 -2.31
CA MET A 162 2.03 2.58 -1.19
C MET A 162 2.84 3.84 -1.51
N ARG A 163 3.64 3.84 -2.58
CA ARG A 163 4.56 4.93 -2.97
C ARG A 163 5.66 5.22 -1.95
N THR A 164 6.07 4.22 -1.20
CA THR A 164 7.09 4.33 -0.15
C THR A 164 8.22 3.32 -0.39
N PRO A 165 9.12 3.54 -1.38
CA PRO A 165 10.11 2.53 -1.77
C PRO A 165 11.11 2.21 -0.64
N ILE A 166 11.58 3.19 0.11
CA ILE A 166 12.52 2.96 1.22
C ILE A 166 11.87 2.10 2.31
N LEU A 167 10.63 2.42 2.69
CA LEU A 167 9.89 1.65 3.67
C LEU A 167 9.64 0.22 3.20
N ALA A 168 9.31 0.03 1.92
CA ALA A 168 9.10 -1.30 1.33
C ALA A 168 10.35 -2.16 1.39
N ILE A 169 11.53 -1.60 1.06
CA ILE A 169 12.82 -2.30 1.16
C ILE A 169 13.08 -2.72 2.61
N LEU A 170 13.01 -1.78 3.55
CA LEU A 170 13.31 -2.05 4.96
C LEU A 170 12.35 -3.08 5.56
N LEU A 171 11.05 -2.99 5.26
CA LEU A 171 10.06 -3.95 5.75
C LEU A 171 10.33 -5.37 5.25
N VAL A 172 10.62 -5.54 3.96
CA VAL A 172 10.91 -6.87 3.41
C VAL A 172 12.19 -7.43 4.03
N LEU A 173 13.24 -6.63 4.17
CA LEU A 173 14.50 -7.05 4.79
C LEU A 173 14.29 -7.47 6.25
N GLU A 174 13.55 -6.69 7.02
CA GLU A 174 13.29 -6.97 8.44
C GLU A 174 12.41 -8.22 8.62
N MET A 175 11.35 -8.34 7.82
CA MET A 175 10.42 -9.47 7.93
C MET A 175 11.05 -10.81 7.54
N THR A 176 12.08 -10.79 6.68
CA THR A 176 12.71 -12.00 6.12
C THR A 176 14.14 -12.22 6.56
N ASP A 177 14.77 -11.26 7.25
CA ASP A 177 16.18 -11.28 7.65
C ASP A 177 17.14 -11.58 6.46
N SER A 178 16.87 -11.00 5.29
CA SER A 178 17.51 -11.35 4.02
C SER A 178 18.35 -10.20 3.46
N PHE A 179 19.29 -9.66 4.27
CA PHE A 179 20.13 -8.52 3.92
C PHE A 179 21.03 -8.76 2.71
N SER A 180 21.38 -10.01 2.41
CA SER A 180 22.17 -10.39 1.22
C SER A 180 21.51 -10.00 -0.10
N ASN A 181 20.20 -9.76 -0.11
CA ASN A 181 19.41 -9.44 -1.29
C ASN A 181 19.02 -7.97 -1.39
N ILE A 182 19.58 -7.09 -0.54
CA ILE A 182 19.21 -5.68 -0.46
C ILE A 182 19.25 -4.93 -1.80
N TYR A 183 20.28 -5.20 -2.63
CA TYR A 183 20.40 -4.57 -3.93
C TYR A 183 19.31 -5.05 -4.92
N ALA A 184 19.02 -6.36 -4.94
CA ALA A 184 18.02 -6.94 -5.83
C ALA A 184 16.61 -6.43 -5.46
N ILE A 185 16.28 -6.45 -4.16
CA ILE A 185 15.04 -5.87 -3.64
C ILE A 185 14.98 -4.38 -3.98
N GLY A 186 16.08 -3.63 -3.79
CA GLY A 186 16.17 -2.21 -4.08
C GLY A 186 15.87 -1.88 -5.55
N ILE A 187 16.49 -2.61 -6.48
CA ILE A 187 16.28 -2.42 -7.93
C ILE A 187 14.81 -2.62 -8.28
N VAL A 188 14.24 -3.78 -7.94
CA VAL A 188 12.85 -4.12 -8.26
C VAL A 188 11.88 -3.11 -7.64
N THR A 189 12.13 -2.73 -6.40
CA THR A 189 11.31 -1.78 -5.64
C THR A 189 11.32 -0.38 -6.27
N ILE A 190 12.51 0.13 -6.64
CA ILE A 190 12.64 1.46 -7.26
C ILE A 190 12.01 1.46 -8.66
N VAL A 191 12.24 0.41 -9.46
CA VAL A 191 11.65 0.31 -10.80
C VAL A 191 10.12 0.23 -10.71
N ALA A 192 9.58 -0.59 -9.80
CA ALA A 192 8.14 -0.69 -9.59
C ALA A 192 7.51 0.64 -9.15
N TYR A 193 8.19 1.37 -8.25
CA TYR A 193 7.79 2.72 -7.86
C TYR A 193 7.75 3.67 -9.06
N LEU A 194 8.83 3.70 -9.88
CA LEU A 194 8.90 4.57 -11.05
C LEU A 194 7.81 4.26 -12.08
N VAL A 195 7.54 2.99 -12.35
CA VAL A 195 6.45 2.57 -13.27
C VAL A 195 5.10 3.08 -12.78
N ALA A 196 4.82 2.89 -11.50
CA ALA A 196 3.57 3.35 -10.92
C ALA A 196 3.49 4.89 -10.90
N GLU A 197 4.61 5.61 -10.73
CA GLU A 197 4.69 7.09 -10.84
C GLU A 197 4.43 7.56 -12.28
N LEU A 198 5.05 6.91 -13.27
CA LEU A 198 4.82 7.21 -14.69
C LEU A 198 3.34 7.02 -15.10
N LEU A 199 2.67 6.05 -14.51
CA LEU A 199 1.23 5.82 -14.73
C LEU A 199 0.32 6.77 -13.95
N LYS A 200 0.92 7.70 -13.17
CA LYS A 200 0.23 8.72 -12.37
C LYS A 200 -0.83 8.13 -11.43
N GLU A 201 -0.59 6.92 -10.94
CA GLU A 201 -1.50 6.32 -9.98
C GLU A 201 -1.25 6.90 -8.58
N PRO A 202 -2.25 7.44 -7.89
CA PRO A 202 -2.05 7.99 -6.55
C PRO A 202 -1.76 6.89 -5.52
N PRO A 203 -1.07 7.22 -4.39
CA PRO A 203 -0.86 6.29 -3.29
C PRO A 203 -2.17 5.72 -2.77
N ILE A 204 -2.20 4.41 -2.49
CA ILE A 204 -3.45 3.75 -2.12
C ILE A 204 -4.07 4.30 -0.84
N TYR A 205 -3.24 4.62 0.16
CA TYR A 205 -3.74 5.12 1.45
C TYR A 205 -4.31 6.53 1.34
N ASP A 206 -3.69 7.40 0.54
CA ASP A 206 -4.22 8.76 0.28
C ASP A 206 -5.56 8.69 -0.42
N SER A 207 -5.67 7.83 -1.44
CA SER A 207 -6.90 7.60 -2.18
C SER A 207 -8.01 7.02 -1.30
N LEU A 208 -7.67 6.11 -0.38
CA LEU A 208 -8.63 5.56 0.58
C LEU A 208 -9.07 6.60 1.60
N LEU A 209 -8.15 7.44 2.09
CA LEU A 209 -8.46 8.53 3.01
C LEU A 209 -9.41 9.53 2.35
N GLN A 210 -9.12 9.96 1.11
CA GLN A 210 -10.01 10.83 0.32
C GLN A 210 -11.40 10.21 0.15
N ALA A 211 -11.44 8.92 -0.15
CA ALA A 211 -12.71 8.19 -0.32
C ALA A 211 -13.51 8.03 0.99
N MET A 212 -12.88 8.12 2.16
CA MET A 212 -13.54 8.08 3.48
C MET A 212 -14.00 9.46 3.95
N THR A 213 -13.22 10.50 3.69
CA THR A 213 -13.49 11.87 4.15
C THR A 213 -14.42 12.65 3.21
N GLY A 214 -14.66 12.14 2.00
CA GLY A 214 -15.44 12.85 0.98
C GLY A 214 -14.74 14.09 0.39
N GLN A 215 -13.49 14.33 0.78
CA GLN A 215 -12.69 15.46 0.25
C GLN A 215 -11.97 15.03 -1.03
N SER A 216 -12.37 15.63 -2.15
CA SER A 216 -11.81 15.32 -3.47
C SER A 216 -10.43 15.94 -3.74
N ASN A 217 -9.93 16.81 -2.87
CA ASN A 217 -8.62 17.46 -3.02
C ASN A 217 -7.94 17.62 -1.66
N LEU A 218 -6.79 16.97 -1.48
CA LEU A 218 -5.83 17.26 -0.42
C LEU A 218 -5.12 18.63 -0.65
N GLU A 219 -5.46 19.35 -1.72
CA GLU A 219 -4.97 20.72 -1.95
C GLU A 219 -5.44 21.72 -0.88
N ASN A 220 -6.48 21.38 -0.11
CA ASN A 220 -6.89 22.12 1.08
C ASN A 220 -6.43 21.40 2.37
N VAL A 221 -5.19 20.96 2.43
CA VAL A 221 -4.59 20.58 3.71
C VAL A 221 -4.56 21.83 4.57
N GLN A 222 -5.45 21.87 5.57
CA GLN A 222 -5.36 22.87 6.61
C GLN A 222 -4.00 22.70 7.29
N THR A 223 -3.05 23.53 6.92
CA THR A 223 -1.73 23.50 7.52
C THR A 223 -1.84 24.24 8.85
N PHE A 224 -1.69 23.50 9.94
CA PHE A 224 -1.67 24.11 11.27
C PHE A 224 -0.31 24.75 11.51
N PHE A 225 -0.31 26.06 11.66
CA PHE A 225 0.87 26.80 12.10
C PHE A 225 0.70 27.17 13.57
N GLN A 226 1.69 26.83 14.38
CA GLN A 226 1.80 27.38 15.72
C GLN A 226 2.83 28.50 15.68
N THR A 227 2.40 29.71 15.94
CA THR A 227 3.29 30.88 16.06
C THR A 227 3.23 31.45 17.46
N LYS A 228 4.36 31.99 17.95
CA LYS A 228 4.41 32.74 19.22
C LYS A 228 4.24 34.20 18.86
N VAL A 229 3.31 34.87 19.55
CA VAL A 229 3.16 36.33 19.46
C VAL A 229 4.19 36.94 20.36
N PRO A 230 5.21 37.68 19.84
CA PRO A 230 6.16 38.40 20.68
C PRO A 230 5.47 39.58 21.36
N VAL A 231 5.87 39.88 22.62
CA VAL A 231 5.28 40.94 23.44
C VAL A 231 5.35 42.33 22.77
N VAL A 232 6.25 42.52 21.80
CA VAL A 232 6.47 43.81 21.11
C VAL A 232 5.68 43.84 19.76
N ALA A 233 4.87 42.85 19.47
CA ALA A 233 4.11 42.83 18.22
C ALA A 233 3.02 43.91 18.20
N SER A 234 2.81 44.53 17.05
CA SER A 234 1.83 45.61 16.88
C SER A 234 0.35 45.18 17.06
N TYR A 235 0.10 43.87 17.15
CA TYR A 235 -1.23 43.29 17.36
C TYR A 235 -1.45 42.79 18.79
N VAL A 236 -0.53 43.05 19.75
CA VAL A 236 -0.77 42.84 21.17
C VAL A 236 -1.91 43.76 21.62
N ASP A 237 -2.81 43.25 22.45
CA ASP A 237 -4.07 43.90 22.89
C ASP A 237 -5.15 44.09 21.78
N THR A 238 -4.90 43.61 20.57
CA THR A 238 -5.89 43.64 19.50
C THR A 238 -6.89 42.46 19.66
N GLN A 239 -8.16 42.70 19.38
CA GLN A 239 -9.17 41.62 19.38
C GLN A 239 -8.94 40.72 18.15
N LEU A 240 -9.28 39.43 18.27
CA LEU A 240 -9.12 38.46 17.20
C LEU A 240 -9.86 38.84 15.91
N GLN A 241 -11.03 39.49 16.03
CA GLN A 241 -11.82 39.97 14.90
C GLN A 241 -11.14 41.11 14.12
N ASP A 242 -10.25 41.86 14.76
CA ASP A 242 -9.56 43.01 14.16
C ASP A 242 -8.22 42.64 13.53
N LEU A 243 -7.85 41.36 13.59
CA LEU A 243 -6.64 40.84 12.94
C LEU A 243 -6.86 40.69 11.45
N ASN A 244 -6.05 41.38 10.68
CA ASN A 244 -6.05 41.26 9.21
C ASN A 244 -5.30 39.98 8.78
N LEU A 245 -6.00 38.84 8.91
CA LEU A 245 -5.46 37.52 8.51
C LEU A 245 -5.77 37.26 7.03
N PRO A 246 -4.92 36.49 6.31
CA PRO A 246 -5.21 36.07 4.95
C PRO A 246 -6.55 35.33 4.85
N GLU A 247 -7.24 35.48 3.70
CA GLU A 247 -8.50 34.77 3.46
C GLU A 247 -8.34 33.24 3.67
N GLY A 248 -9.31 32.63 4.36
CA GLY A 248 -9.27 31.20 4.68
C GLY A 248 -8.47 30.82 5.94
N THR A 249 -7.90 31.80 6.66
CA THR A 249 -7.22 31.55 7.94
C THR A 249 -8.21 31.37 9.08
N LEU A 250 -8.11 30.30 9.85
CA LEU A 250 -8.92 30.05 11.04
C LEU A 250 -8.02 29.89 12.26
N ILE A 251 -8.25 30.65 13.30
CA ILE A 251 -7.58 30.45 14.59
C ILE A 251 -8.28 29.31 15.32
N VAL A 252 -7.60 28.20 15.52
CA VAL A 252 -8.19 26.99 16.12
C VAL A 252 -8.08 27.02 17.65
N SER A 253 -6.98 27.53 18.18
CA SER A 253 -6.76 27.64 19.63
C SER A 253 -5.71 28.70 19.95
N ILE A 254 -5.82 29.26 21.15
CA ILE A 254 -4.81 30.18 21.71
C ILE A 254 -4.24 29.52 22.95
N ARG A 255 -2.90 29.48 23.05
CA ARG A 255 -2.24 29.00 24.26
C ARG A 255 -1.65 30.18 25.03
N ARG A 256 -2.15 30.43 26.25
CA ARG A 256 -1.68 31.48 27.15
C ARG A 256 -1.29 30.89 28.52
N ASN A 257 -0.07 31.16 28.96
CA ASN A 257 0.44 30.65 30.25
C ASN A 257 0.24 29.12 30.43
N GLY A 258 0.37 28.35 29.35
CA GLY A 258 0.22 26.89 29.38
C GLY A 258 -1.23 26.38 29.22
N THR A 259 -2.23 27.26 29.32
CA THR A 259 -3.66 26.91 29.18
C THR A 259 -4.16 27.20 27.79
N TYR A 260 -5.00 26.30 27.23
CA TYR A 260 -5.68 26.51 25.94
C TYR A 260 -6.96 27.31 26.14
N ILE A 261 -7.12 28.34 25.34
CA ILE A 261 -8.29 29.25 25.33
C ILE A 261 -9.01 29.07 24.01
N VAL A 262 -10.34 29.00 24.04
CA VAL A 262 -11.17 28.98 22.83
C VAL A 262 -11.09 30.35 22.16
N PRO A 263 -10.79 30.44 20.86
CA PRO A 263 -10.65 31.69 20.15
C PRO A 263 -12.04 32.31 19.85
N LEU A 264 -12.59 33.04 20.80
CA LEU A 264 -13.79 33.85 20.58
C LEU A 264 -13.39 35.21 20.02
N ASN A 265 -14.29 35.85 19.28
CA ASN A 265 -14.01 37.09 18.55
C ASN A 265 -13.55 38.25 19.44
N ASP A 266 -13.96 38.24 20.69
CA ASP A 266 -13.66 39.24 21.72
C ASP A 266 -12.35 38.96 22.50
N VAL A 267 -11.70 37.84 22.29
CA VAL A 267 -10.44 37.48 22.94
C VAL A 267 -9.32 38.36 22.41
N LYS A 268 -8.62 39.05 23.32
CA LYS A 268 -7.43 39.83 22.96
C LYS A 268 -6.16 39.01 23.01
N LEU A 269 -5.24 39.28 22.10
CA LEU A 269 -3.89 38.75 22.14
C LEU A 269 -3.08 39.47 23.23
N GLN A 270 -2.49 38.73 24.15
CA GLN A 270 -1.67 39.22 25.24
C GLN A 270 -0.34 38.47 25.29
#